data_2a17677922e05af23a5008e3be0b768f
#
_entry.id   2a17677922e05af23a5008e3be0b768f
#
_cell.length_a   1.000
_cell.length_b   1.000
_cell.length_c   1.000
_cell.angle_alpha   90.00
_cell.angle_beta   90.00
_cell.angle_gamma   90.00
#
_symmetry.space_group_name_H-M   'P 1'
#
loop_
_entity.id
_entity.type
_entity.pdbx_description
1 polymer ?
#
loop_
_entity_poly.entity_id
_entity_poly.type
_entity_poly.pdbx_seq_one_letter_code
_entity_poly.pdbx_strand_id
1 'polypeptide(L)'
;MEETRSLAPVILFTYNRPEHTKRTIEALAANELAAETDLYVFSDAAKKDADKGKVQEIRDYVKSVQGFRQVELTAREQNYGLAKNVIEGVTAIVNKYGKVIVLEDDLVTNRYFLLFMNDGLDRYQNEQKVTGITGFSHFGDTFSYPCESYFNTLSGTSWSWATWSDRWKYFDAD
;
A
#
# COMPACT_ATOMS: atom_id res chain seq x y z
N MET A 1 -9.89 15.97 24.61
CA MET A 1 -10.02 15.99 23.14
C MET A 1 -9.32 14.71 22.69
N GLU A 2 -10.09 13.74 22.16
CA GLU A 2 -9.46 12.62 21.48
C GLU A 2 -8.68 13.20 20.28
N GLU A 3 -7.38 13.01 20.27
CA GLU A 3 -6.59 13.25 19.04
C GLU A 3 -7.18 12.34 17.97
N THR A 4 -7.80 12.95 16.96
CA THR A 4 -8.30 12.20 15.82
C THR A 4 -7.09 11.50 15.19
N ARG A 5 -7.02 10.18 15.33
CA ARG A 5 -5.98 9.34 14.77
C ARG A 5 -5.92 9.60 13.26
N SER A 6 -4.81 10.14 12.78
CA SER A 6 -4.59 10.33 11.34
C SER A 6 -4.16 8.99 10.74
N LEU A 7 -5.03 8.34 9.96
CA LEU A 7 -4.69 7.11 9.28
C LEU A 7 -3.69 7.35 8.14
N ALA A 8 -2.81 6.39 7.92
CA ALA A 8 -1.91 6.40 6.77
C ALA A 8 -2.70 6.15 5.49
N PRO A 9 -2.48 6.93 4.41
CA PRO A 9 -3.04 6.60 3.12
C PRO A 9 -2.45 5.29 2.59
N VAL A 10 -3.24 4.59 1.76
CA VAL A 10 -2.79 3.41 1.03
C VAL A 10 -2.42 3.79 -0.38
N ILE A 11 -1.26 3.33 -0.85
CA ILE A 11 -0.90 3.34 -2.26
C ILE A 11 -1.04 1.93 -2.82
N LEU A 12 -1.71 1.82 -3.96
CA LEU A 12 -1.80 0.59 -4.75
C LEU A 12 -1.16 0.84 -6.13
N PHE A 13 -0.15 0.03 -6.45
CA PHE A 13 0.47 0.04 -7.77
C PHE A 13 -0.18 -1.00 -8.67
N THR A 14 -0.60 -0.59 -9.88
CA THR A 14 -1.30 -1.44 -10.84
C THR A 14 -0.69 -1.32 -12.23
N TYR A 15 -0.81 -2.41 -13.03
CA TYR A 15 -0.36 -2.40 -14.41
C TYR A 15 -1.38 -3.02 -15.38
N ASN A 16 -1.34 -4.34 -15.61
CA ASN A 16 -2.13 -5.03 -16.64
C ASN A 16 -2.84 -6.31 -16.15
N ARG A 17 -3.17 -6.37 -14.85
CA ARG A 17 -3.81 -7.53 -14.19
C ARG A 17 -5.16 -7.12 -13.58
N PRO A 18 -6.23 -6.89 -14.39
CA PRO A 18 -7.50 -6.36 -13.91
C PRO A 18 -8.16 -7.21 -12.83
N GLU A 19 -8.19 -8.54 -12.97
CA GLU A 19 -8.78 -9.44 -11.99
C GLU A 19 -8.04 -9.43 -10.64
N HIS A 20 -6.70 -9.34 -10.66
CA HIS A 20 -5.91 -9.23 -9.44
C HIS A 20 -6.17 -7.88 -8.77
N THR A 21 -6.09 -6.79 -9.52
CA THR A 21 -6.37 -5.44 -9.04
C THR A 21 -7.74 -5.36 -8.39
N LYS A 22 -8.77 -5.92 -9.02
CA LYS A 22 -10.13 -5.96 -8.49
C LYS A 22 -10.18 -6.69 -7.14
N ARG A 23 -9.63 -7.89 -7.06
CA ARG A 23 -9.59 -8.70 -5.83
C ARG A 23 -8.85 -7.99 -4.70
N THR A 24 -7.73 -7.33 -5.01
CA THR A 24 -6.96 -6.54 -4.03
C THR A 24 -7.77 -5.37 -3.49
N ILE A 25 -8.43 -4.60 -4.37
CA ILE A 25 -9.24 -3.45 -3.96
C ILE A 25 -10.47 -3.90 -3.16
N GLU A 26 -11.16 -4.97 -3.57
CA GLU A 26 -12.31 -5.52 -2.84
C GLU A 26 -11.90 -6.02 -1.45
N ALA A 27 -10.76 -6.68 -1.32
CA ALA A 27 -10.22 -7.11 -0.02
C ALA A 27 -9.86 -5.91 0.87
N LEU A 28 -9.26 -4.86 0.31
CA LEU A 28 -8.96 -3.62 1.03
C LEU A 28 -10.24 -2.90 1.47
N ALA A 29 -11.24 -2.79 0.61
CA ALA A 29 -12.52 -2.14 0.92
C ALA A 29 -13.32 -2.88 2.02
N ALA A 30 -13.06 -4.19 2.19
CA ALA A 30 -13.65 -5.00 3.26
C ALA A 30 -12.90 -4.87 4.61
N ASN A 31 -11.82 -4.10 4.66
CA ASN A 31 -11.06 -3.89 5.89
C ASN A 31 -11.80 -2.99 6.87
N GLU A 32 -11.57 -3.24 8.16
CA GLU A 32 -11.83 -2.23 9.19
C GLU A 32 -10.95 -1.00 8.89
N LEU A 33 -11.48 0.20 9.10
CA LEU A 33 -10.88 1.50 8.75
C LEU A 33 -10.85 1.84 7.25
N ALA A 34 -11.35 1.00 6.34
CA ALA A 34 -11.37 1.32 4.92
C ALA A 34 -12.11 2.65 4.62
N ALA A 35 -13.29 2.83 5.22
CA ALA A 35 -14.11 4.04 5.05
C ALA A 35 -13.46 5.34 5.56
N GLU A 36 -12.41 5.22 6.39
CA GLU A 36 -11.65 6.35 6.92
C GLU A 36 -10.29 6.52 6.23
N THR A 37 -9.93 5.61 5.31
CA THR A 37 -8.64 5.54 4.63
C THR A 37 -8.71 6.12 3.23
N ASP A 38 -7.72 6.92 2.82
CA ASP A 38 -7.54 7.35 1.44
C ASP A 38 -6.80 6.28 0.65
N LEU A 39 -7.32 5.94 -0.53
CA LEU A 39 -6.70 5.03 -1.49
C LEU A 39 -6.15 5.81 -2.69
N TYR A 40 -4.85 5.74 -2.91
CA TYR A 40 -4.14 6.27 -4.07
C TYR A 40 -3.75 5.13 -5.01
N VAL A 41 -4.32 5.08 -6.21
CA VAL A 41 -3.98 4.06 -7.21
C VAL A 41 -3.07 4.67 -8.27
N PHE A 42 -1.86 4.13 -8.38
CA PHE A 42 -0.89 4.50 -9.41
C PHE A 42 -0.92 3.44 -10.52
N SER A 43 -1.63 3.76 -11.60
CA SER A 43 -1.77 2.89 -12.77
C SER A 43 -0.72 3.23 -13.82
N ASP A 44 0.25 2.32 -14.01
CA ASP A 44 1.26 2.48 -15.06
C ASP A 44 0.64 2.41 -16.46
N ALA A 45 1.29 2.99 -17.45
CA ALA A 45 0.83 2.93 -18.83
C ALA A 45 1.22 1.60 -19.48
N ALA A 46 0.48 1.22 -20.52
CA ALA A 46 0.76 0.02 -21.27
C ALA A 46 2.14 0.07 -21.93
N LYS A 47 2.97 -0.94 -21.71
CA LYS A 47 4.27 -1.12 -22.37
C LYS A 47 4.12 -1.63 -23.80
N LYS A 48 3.05 -2.39 -24.08
CA LYS A 48 2.73 -2.99 -25.36
C LYS A 48 1.27 -2.70 -25.74
N ASP A 49 0.97 -2.68 -27.01
CA ASP A 49 -0.42 -2.47 -27.48
C ASP A 49 -1.40 -3.51 -26.94
N ALA A 50 -0.96 -4.75 -26.79
CA ALA A 50 -1.77 -5.83 -26.19
C ALA A 50 -2.20 -5.57 -24.72
N ASP A 51 -1.51 -4.70 -24.01
CA ASP A 51 -1.82 -4.37 -22.62
C ASP A 51 -2.78 -3.19 -22.48
N LYS A 52 -3.00 -2.40 -23.53
CA LYS A 52 -3.80 -1.17 -23.48
C LYS A 52 -5.22 -1.42 -22.98
N GLY A 53 -5.87 -2.47 -23.46
CA GLY A 53 -7.22 -2.83 -23.02
C GLY A 53 -7.30 -3.14 -21.53
N LYS A 54 -6.35 -3.94 -21.02
CA LYS A 54 -6.28 -4.31 -19.59
C LYS A 54 -5.99 -3.11 -18.68
N VAL A 55 -5.06 -2.24 -19.11
CA VAL A 55 -4.74 -1.01 -18.36
C VAL A 55 -5.98 -0.10 -18.32
N GLN A 56 -6.70 0.05 -19.44
CA GLN A 56 -7.91 0.85 -19.48
C GLN A 56 -9.03 0.27 -18.60
N GLU A 57 -9.21 -1.04 -18.62
CA GLU A 57 -10.17 -1.75 -17.77
C GLU A 57 -9.90 -1.48 -16.27
N ILE A 58 -8.64 -1.56 -15.83
CA ILE A 58 -8.25 -1.22 -14.45
C ILE A 58 -8.61 0.24 -14.14
N ARG A 59 -8.24 1.16 -15.01
CA ARG A 59 -8.49 2.60 -14.79
C ARG A 59 -9.98 2.92 -14.70
N ASP A 60 -10.80 2.25 -15.51
CA ASP A 60 -12.25 2.45 -15.49
C ASP A 60 -12.87 1.79 -14.24
N TYR A 61 -12.41 0.63 -13.84
CA TYR A 61 -12.81 0.01 -12.58
C TYR A 61 -12.50 0.91 -11.37
N VAL A 62 -11.27 1.44 -11.27
CA VAL A 62 -10.85 2.30 -10.15
C VAL A 62 -11.73 3.53 -9.99
N LYS A 63 -12.21 4.12 -11.08
CA LYS A 63 -13.14 5.28 -11.05
C LYS A 63 -14.50 4.96 -10.41
N SER A 64 -14.89 3.68 -10.41
CA SER A 64 -16.16 3.22 -9.82
C SER A 64 -16.02 2.72 -8.37
N VAL A 65 -14.81 2.63 -7.86
CA VAL A 65 -14.51 2.08 -6.52
C VAL A 65 -15.11 2.96 -5.42
N GLN A 66 -15.75 2.32 -4.45
CA GLN A 66 -16.32 2.91 -3.25
C GLN A 66 -15.83 2.15 -2.01
N GLY A 67 -16.19 2.64 -0.82
CA GLY A 67 -15.83 2.01 0.46
C GLY A 67 -14.59 2.59 1.12
N PHE A 68 -13.95 3.58 0.50
CA PHE A 68 -12.85 4.37 1.07
C PHE A 68 -13.31 5.80 1.34
N ARG A 69 -12.56 6.53 2.18
CA ARG A 69 -12.80 7.96 2.40
C ARG A 69 -12.65 8.74 1.09
N GLN A 70 -11.62 8.41 0.33
CA GLN A 70 -11.31 8.98 -0.98
C GLN A 70 -10.60 7.93 -1.83
N VAL A 71 -10.85 7.93 -3.14
CA VAL A 71 -10.09 7.15 -4.14
C VAL A 71 -9.52 8.12 -5.16
N GLU A 72 -8.21 8.13 -5.35
CA GLU A 72 -7.52 8.96 -6.32
C GLU A 72 -6.73 8.09 -7.29
N LEU A 73 -6.95 8.29 -8.60
CA LEU A 73 -6.25 7.59 -9.68
C LEU A 73 -5.20 8.48 -10.32
N THR A 74 -3.93 8.09 -10.20
CA THR A 74 -2.83 8.62 -11.00
C THR A 74 -2.58 7.70 -12.19
N ALA A 75 -3.08 8.08 -13.37
CA ALA A 75 -2.86 7.36 -14.62
C ALA A 75 -1.59 7.88 -15.30
N ARG A 76 -0.54 7.05 -15.37
CA ARG A 76 0.69 7.44 -16.08
C ARG A 76 0.45 7.53 -17.59
N GLU A 77 1.02 8.53 -18.23
CA GLU A 77 0.91 8.73 -19.70
C GLU A 77 1.84 7.80 -20.47
N GLN A 78 2.97 7.43 -19.87
CA GLN A 78 3.95 6.50 -20.43
C GLN A 78 4.30 5.42 -19.41
N ASN A 79 4.82 4.27 -19.87
CA ASN A 79 5.23 3.19 -18.98
C ASN A 79 6.51 3.57 -18.23
N TYR A 80 6.39 3.64 -16.90
CA TYR A 80 7.51 3.95 -15.99
C TYR A 80 8.28 2.69 -15.58
N GLY A 81 7.61 1.54 -15.62
CA GLY A 81 8.08 0.32 -14.98
C GLY A 81 7.90 0.35 -13.47
N LEU A 82 7.98 -0.83 -12.85
CA LEU A 82 7.66 -1.00 -11.43
C LEU A 82 8.50 -0.09 -10.52
N ALA A 83 9.81 -0.17 -10.63
CA ALA A 83 10.72 0.54 -9.72
C ALA A 83 10.47 2.05 -9.72
N LYS A 84 10.48 2.69 -10.89
CA LYS A 84 10.26 4.14 -10.99
C LYS A 84 8.87 4.54 -10.52
N ASN A 85 7.84 3.76 -10.89
CA ASN A 85 6.47 4.06 -10.47
C ASN A 85 6.31 4.00 -8.95
N VAL A 86 6.91 2.98 -8.30
CA VAL A 86 6.91 2.83 -6.84
C VAL A 86 7.67 3.98 -6.18
N ILE A 87 8.90 4.26 -6.60
CA ILE A 87 9.73 5.31 -5.99
C ILE A 87 9.04 6.67 -6.06
N GLU A 88 8.56 7.06 -7.24
CA GLU A 88 7.89 8.36 -7.40
C GLU A 88 6.55 8.42 -6.65
N GLY A 89 5.74 7.36 -6.71
CA GLY A 89 4.45 7.31 -6.03
C GLY A 89 4.60 7.37 -4.52
N VAL A 90 5.48 6.55 -3.96
CA VAL A 90 5.74 6.55 -2.50
C VAL A 90 6.29 7.90 -2.07
N THR A 91 7.28 8.45 -2.79
CA THR A 91 7.87 9.76 -2.47
C THR A 91 6.83 10.87 -2.45
N ALA A 92 5.93 10.90 -3.43
CA ALA A 92 4.88 11.90 -3.50
C ALA A 92 3.93 11.84 -2.29
N ILE A 93 3.47 10.63 -1.95
CA ILE A 93 2.46 10.45 -0.91
C ILE A 93 3.07 10.52 0.50
N VAL A 94 4.22 9.90 0.73
CA VAL A 94 4.86 9.92 2.05
C VAL A 94 5.29 11.33 2.46
N ASN A 95 5.74 12.16 1.51
CA ASN A 95 6.08 13.56 1.78
C ASN A 95 4.84 14.42 2.07
N LYS A 96 3.68 14.07 1.48
CA LYS A 96 2.42 14.79 1.71
C LYS A 96 1.79 14.45 3.07
N TYR A 97 1.87 13.18 3.48
CA TYR A 97 1.14 12.66 4.65
C TYR A 97 2.01 12.25 5.83
N GLY A 98 3.34 12.23 5.65
CA GLY A 98 4.30 11.83 6.69
C GLY A 98 4.46 10.32 6.86
N LYS A 99 3.49 9.53 6.42
CA LYS A 99 3.47 8.06 6.49
C LYS A 99 2.64 7.48 5.33
N VAL A 100 2.86 6.20 4.99
CA VAL A 100 2.19 5.54 3.86
C VAL A 100 2.15 4.03 4.05
N ILE A 101 1.10 3.38 3.56
CA ILE A 101 0.98 1.92 3.39
C ILE A 101 1.05 1.62 1.89
N VAL A 102 1.85 0.63 1.49
CA VAL A 102 2.14 0.33 0.08
C VAL A 102 1.74 -1.10 -0.25
N LEU A 103 0.98 -1.28 -1.34
CA LEU A 103 0.58 -2.57 -1.88
C LEU A 103 0.83 -2.66 -3.38
N GLU A 104 0.99 -3.92 -3.84
CA GLU A 104 0.92 -4.30 -5.24
C GLU A 104 -0.45 -4.94 -5.56
N ASP A 105 -0.79 -5.06 -6.85
CA ASP A 105 -2.12 -5.43 -7.33
C ASP A 105 -2.47 -6.93 -7.22
N ASP A 106 -1.64 -7.75 -6.60
CA ASP A 106 -1.84 -9.18 -6.40
C ASP A 106 -1.89 -9.63 -4.92
N LEU A 107 -2.09 -8.68 -4.01
CA LEU A 107 -2.10 -8.92 -2.57
C LEU A 107 -3.53 -8.88 -2.03
N VAL A 108 -4.02 -10.00 -1.50
CA VAL A 108 -5.33 -10.10 -0.86
C VAL A 108 -5.16 -9.97 0.65
N THR A 109 -5.64 -8.88 1.21
CA THR A 109 -5.52 -8.58 2.64
C THR A 109 -6.63 -9.23 3.47
N ASN A 110 -6.35 -9.54 4.73
CA ASN A 110 -7.41 -9.87 5.69
C ASN A 110 -8.10 -8.59 6.20
N ARG A 111 -9.25 -8.74 6.87
CA ARG A 111 -10.08 -7.60 7.32
C ARG A 111 -9.41 -6.67 8.35
N TYR A 112 -8.34 -7.09 9.00
CA TYR A 112 -7.63 -6.32 10.03
C TYR A 112 -6.32 -5.72 9.55
N PHE A 113 -6.01 -5.87 8.26
CA PHE A 113 -4.75 -5.42 7.69
C PHE A 113 -4.51 -3.91 7.92
N LEU A 114 -5.49 -3.06 7.62
CA LEU A 114 -5.35 -1.61 7.81
C LEU A 114 -5.20 -1.23 9.28
N LEU A 115 -5.89 -1.93 10.18
CA LEU A 115 -5.75 -1.73 11.61
C LEU A 115 -4.33 -2.07 12.07
N PHE A 116 -3.83 -3.25 11.69
CA PHE A 116 -2.47 -3.71 12.01
C PHE A 116 -1.39 -2.74 11.50
N MET A 117 -1.49 -2.32 10.24
CA MET A 117 -0.49 -1.42 9.64
C MET A 117 -0.46 -0.06 10.32
N ASN A 118 -1.63 0.51 10.62
CA ASN A 118 -1.71 1.79 11.33
C ASN A 118 -1.25 1.68 12.79
N ASP A 119 -1.58 0.60 13.50
CA ASP A 119 -1.07 0.37 14.86
C ASP A 119 0.46 0.25 14.88
N GLY A 120 1.03 -0.45 13.91
CA GLY A 120 2.48 -0.55 13.76
C GLY A 120 3.13 0.80 13.49
N LEU A 121 2.54 1.59 12.57
CA LEU A 121 3.02 2.92 12.26
C LEU A 121 2.97 3.86 13.47
N ASP A 122 1.91 3.85 14.24
CA ASP A 122 1.77 4.72 15.41
C ASP A 122 2.67 4.27 16.56
N ARG A 123 2.74 2.97 16.82
CA ARG A 123 3.56 2.39 17.89
C ARG A 123 5.05 2.65 17.72
N TYR A 124 5.55 2.55 16.50
CA TYR A 124 6.99 2.63 16.20
C TYR A 124 7.43 3.96 15.57
N GLN A 125 6.55 4.97 15.50
CA GLN A 125 6.88 6.25 14.88
C GLN A 125 8.13 6.92 15.48
N ASN A 126 8.36 6.75 16.78
CA ASN A 126 9.51 7.33 17.50
C ASN A 126 10.71 6.38 17.61
N GLU A 127 10.60 5.13 17.14
CA GLU A 127 11.67 4.14 17.19
C GLU A 127 12.47 4.16 15.88
N GLN A 128 13.56 4.95 15.86
CA GLN A 128 14.35 5.22 14.64
C GLN A 128 15.02 3.98 14.04
N LYS A 129 15.16 2.89 14.80
CA LYS A 129 15.71 1.62 14.30
C LYS A 129 14.69 0.81 13.51
N VAL A 130 13.40 1.13 13.62
CA VAL A 130 12.34 0.52 12.83
C VAL A 130 12.16 1.32 11.54
N THR A 131 12.56 0.75 10.41
CA THR A 131 12.51 1.40 9.10
C THR A 131 11.18 1.27 8.38
N GLY A 132 10.38 0.26 8.76
CA GLY A 132 9.06 0.02 8.16
C GLY A 132 8.30 -1.08 8.89
N ILE A 133 7.03 -1.21 8.55
CA ILE A 133 6.11 -2.26 9.00
C ILE A 133 5.81 -3.16 7.80
N THR A 134 5.83 -4.47 7.96
CA THR A 134 5.42 -5.40 6.90
C THR A 134 4.10 -6.08 7.26
N GLY A 135 3.21 -6.17 6.27
CA GLY A 135 1.91 -6.85 6.40
C GLY A 135 1.96 -8.35 6.05
N PHE A 136 3.14 -8.87 5.72
CA PHE A 136 3.33 -10.26 5.36
C PHE A 136 4.33 -10.96 6.29
N SER A 137 4.01 -12.22 6.64
CA SER A 137 4.92 -13.08 7.41
C SER A 137 5.21 -14.36 6.62
N HIS A 138 6.50 -14.66 6.44
CA HIS A 138 6.95 -15.92 5.85
C HIS A 138 6.67 -17.15 6.75
N PHE A 139 6.40 -16.90 8.02
CA PHE A 139 6.25 -17.98 9.01
C PHE A 139 4.80 -18.49 9.12
N GLY A 140 3.82 -17.75 8.56
CA GLY A 140 2.42 -18.15 8.50
C GLY A 140 1.89 -18.71 9.83
N ASP A 141 1.04 -19.73 9.75
CA ASP A 141 0.48 -20.43 10.90
C ASP A 141 1.43 -21.47 11.53
N THR A 142 2.68 -21.51 11.09
CA THR A 142 3.66 -22.57 11.48
C THR A 142 4.14 -22.39 12.93
N PHE A 143 4.01 -21.19 13.48
CA PHE A 143 4.44 -20.89 14.86
C PHE A 143 3.29 -20.31 15.67
N SER A 144 3.05 -20.89 16.83
CA SER A 144 2.20 -20.28 17.86
C SER A 144 3.05 -19.29 18.66
N TYR A 145 2.75 -18.01 18.54
CA TYR A 145 3.46 -16.98 19.29
C TYR A 145 2.67 -16.60 20.54
N PRO A 146 3.35 -16.34 21.66
CA PRO A 146 2.69 -15.91 22.89
C PRO A 146 2.25 -14.44 22.88
N CYS A 147 2.31 -13.76 21.73
CA CYS A 147 1.94 -12.37 21.56
C CYS A 147 1.04 -12.19 20.32
N GLU A 148 0.16 -11.21 20.38
CA GLU A 148 -0.81 -10.91 19.31
C GLU A 148 -0.15 -10.37 18.04
N SER A 149 0.99 -9.68 18.16
CA SER A 149 1.78 -9.19 17.02
C SER A 149 3.23 -8.97 17.40
N TYR A 150 4.13 -9.14 16.44
CA TYR A 150 5.52 -8.73 16.55
C TYR A 150 6.08 -8.40 15.18
N PHE A 151 7.21 -7.67 15.17
CA PHE A 151 7.85 -7.17 13.96
C PHE A 151 9.24 -7.76 13.84
N ASN A 152 9.58 -8.29 12.65
CA ASN A 152 10.91 -8.76 12.36
C ASN A 152 11.80 -7.57 12.03
N THR A 153 12.90 -7.41 12.73
CA THR A 153 13.85 -6.30 12.54
C THR A 153 14.92 -6.58 11.49
N LEU A 154 15.00 -7.79 10.96
CA LEU A 154 16.13 -8.24 10.13
C LEU A 154 15.83 -8.28 8.63
N SER A 155 14.58 -8.35 8.22
CA SER A 155 14.22 -8.35 6.81
C SER A 155 12.86 -7.70 6.58
N GLY A 156 12.77 -6.84 5.59
CA GLY A 156 11.53 -6.36 5.02
C GLY A 156 11.09 -7.26 3.86
N THR A 157 9.82 -7.17 3.48
CA THR A 157 9.29 -7.78 2.28
C THR A 157 8.59 -6.71 1.45
N SER A 158 8.65 -6.83 0.13
CA SER A 158 7.88 -5.97 -0.78
C SER A 158 6.39 -6.30 -0.79
N TRP A 159 5.99 -7.41 -0.16
CA TRP A 159 4.61 -7.86 -0.09
C TRP A 159 3.86 -7.13 1.03
N SER A 160 3.30 -5.99 0.69
CA SER A 160 2.70 -5.02 1.60
C SER A 160 3.64 -4.51 2.70
N TRP A 161 3.87 -3.22 2.71
CA TRP A 161 4.73 -2.57 3.69
C TRP A 161 4.25 -1.15 3.98
N ALA A 162 4.73 -0.57 5.07
CA ALA A 162 4.48 0.81 5.42
C ALA A 162 5.73 1.46 5.97
N THR A 163 5.85 2.77 5.80
CA THR A 163 6.99 3.55 6.28
C THR A 163 6.59 5.00 6.54
N TRP A 164 7.53 5.78 7.04
CA TRP A 164 7.42 7.20 7.33
C TRP A 164 8.34 8.03 6.44
N SER A 165 8.05 9.30 6.27
CA SER A 165 8.84 10.22 5.45
C SER A 165 10.28 10.38 5.95
N ASP A 166 10.49 10.38 7.26
CA ASP A 166 11.81 10.50 7.88
C ASP A 166 12.68 9.24 7.76
N ARG A 167 12.09 8.07 7.40
CA ARG A 167 12.81 6.85 7.02
C ARG A 167 12.96 6.76 5.51
N TRP A 168 11.91 7.08 4.76
CA TRP A 168 11.94 7.04 3.30
C TRP A 168 13.01 7.92 2.67
N LYS A 169 13.35 9.05 3.30
CA LYS A 169 14.43 9.94 2.82
C LYS A 169 15.82 9.28 2.74
N TYR A 170 16.02 8.14 3.39
CA TYR A 170 17.27 7.37 3.32
C TYR A 170 17.21 6.25 2.28
N PHE A 171 16.08 6.09 1.60
CA PHE A 171 15.99 5.14 0.50
C PHE A 171 16.89 5.58 -0.65
N ASP A 172 17.79 4.69 -1.04
CA ASP A 172 18.70 4.85 -2.17
C ASP A 172 18.39 3.74 -3.18
N ALA A 173 18.28 4.11 -4.46
CA ALA A 173 17.93 3.20 -5.54
C ALA A 173 19.16 2.73 -6.34
N ASP A 174 20.37 3.19 -6.00
CA ASP A 174 21.64 2.87 -6.67
C ASP A 174 22.35 1.64 -6.06
#